data_c0ff8bf3b3738d55fcae0633948ec168
#
_entry.id   c0ff8bf3b3738d55fcae0633948ec168
#
_cell.length_a   1.000
_cell.length_b   1.000
_cell.length_c   1.000
_cell.angle_alpha   90.00
_cell.angle_beta   90.00
_cell.angle_gamma   90.00
#
_symmetry.space_group_name_H-M   'P 1'
#
loop_
_entity.id
_entity.type
_entity.pdbx_description
1 polymer ?
#
loop_
_entity_poly.entity_id
_entity_poly.type
_entity_poly.pdbx_seq_one_letter_code
_entity_poly.pdbx_strand_id
1 'polypeptide(L)'
;MADRGPSWIPATLREHVKHLAAMAFMPFARSEKRRYSEMRRLSNLAIMIAGSLHQMVEKDDPLVASGVFHLSEALHAHFRQKVFLYREANILLALLNRVKTSRDGNSADWLFRRIFFEYERLLFGELSDTSTSTARRHSVKAALVDLNAHMHPPMGNRFDIARDWSRRWFADIGHNEINPETLARFSIFWFSEYTAVQKSLEAAVAHRATA
;
A
#
# COMPACT_ATOMS: atom_id res chain seq x y z
N MET A 1 -21.44 25.91 -26.77
CA MET A 1 -21.76 24.50 -26.46
C MET A 1 -20.43 23.79 -26.20
N ALA A 2 -20.15 23.45 -24.97
CA ALA A 2 -18.92 22.71 -24.63
C ALA A 2 -19.06 21.25 -25.02
N ASP A 3 -18.21 20.81 -25.92
CA ASP A 3 -18.13 19.44 -26.41
C ASP A 3 -17.80 18.49 -25.26
N ARG A 4 -18.85 17.87 -24.70
CA ARG A 4 -18.68 16.81 -23.71
C ARG A 4 -18.33 15.54 -24.48
N GLY A 5 -17.03 15.33 -24.69
CA GLY A 5 -16.55 14.06 -25.22
C GLY A 5 -17.13 12.85 -24.47
N PRO A 6 -17.08 11.62 -25.04
CA PRO A 6 -17.76 10.45 -24.53
C PRO A 6 -17.46 10.19 -23.05
N SER A 7 -18.53 10.00 -22.25
CA SER A 7 -18.46 9.89 -20.78
C SER A 7 -17.69 8.65 -20.26
N TRP A 8 -17.44 7.68 -21.12
CA TRP A 8 -16.75 6.43 -20.81
C TRP A 8 -15.21 6.55 -20.75
N ILE A 9 -14.65 7.67 -21.28
CA ILE A 9 -13.20 7.88 -21.21
C ILE A 9 -12.84 8.39 -19.80
N PRO A 10 -11.98 7.69 -19.05
CA PRO A 10 -11.52 8.16 -17.74
C PRO A 10 -10.98 9.59 -17.82
N ALA A 11 -11.25 10.39 -16.81
CA ALA A 11 -10.82 11.80 -16.76
C ALA A 11 -9.30 11.95 -17.00
N THR A 12 -8.49 11.02 -16.44
CA THR A 12 -7.05 10.92 -16.65
C THR A 12 -6.67 10.68 -18.13
N LEU A 13 -7.43 9.88 -18.85
CA LEU A 13 -7.17 9.62 -20.26
C LEU A 13 -7.55 10.84 -21.12
N ARG A 14 -8.64 11.56 -20.79
CA ARG A 14 -9.02 12.81 -21.45
C ARG A 14 -7.97 13.90 -21.26
N GLU A 15 -7.43 14.02 -20.06
CA GLU A 15 -6.34 14.95 -19.78
C GLU A 15 -5.08 14.59 -20.56
N HIS A 16 -4.75 13.30 -20.67
CA HIS A 16 -3.64 12.81 -21.50
C HIS A 16 -3.85 13.12 -22.98
N VAL A 17 -5.05 12.85 -23.51
CA VAL A 17 -5.38 13.14 -24.92
C VAL A 17 -5.37 14.63 -25.20
N LYS A 18 -5.91 15.47 -24.30
CA LYS A 18 -5.83 16.92 -24.43
C LYS A 18 -4.38 17.42 -24.37
N HIS A 19 -3.55 16.83 -23.50
CA HIS A 19 -2.14 17.18 -23.41
C HIS A 19 -1.35 16.78 -24.65
N LEU A 20 -1.61 15.61 -25.21
CA LEU A 20 -1.03 15.14 -26.47
C LEU A 20 -1.48 16.00 -27.65
N ALA A 21 -2.75 16.37 -27.70
CA ALA A 21 -3.25 17.28 -28.73
C ALA A 21 -2.61 18.68 -28.62
N ALA A 22 -2.51 19.23 -27.42
CA ALA A 22 -1.85 20.50 -27.17
C ALA A 22 -0.35 20.47 -27.59
N MET A 23 0.35 19.34 -27.34
CA MET A 23 1.75 19.18 -27.74
C MET A 23 1.93 19.02 -29.25
N ALA A 24 0.97 18.46 -29.97
CA ALA A 24 1.02 18.32 -31.43
C ALA A 24 0.88 19.65 -32.16
N PHE A 25 0.21 20.63 -31.53
CA PHE A 25 -0.11 21.92 -32.12
C PHE A 25 0.80 23.09 -31.69
N MET A 26 1.77 22.86 -30.73
CA MET A 26 2.64 23.94 -30.26
C MET A 26 4.13 23.66 -30.53
N PRO A 27 4.75 24.36 -31.51
CA PRO A 27 6.19 24.26 -31.76
C PRO A 27 7.08 24.82 -30.63
N PHE A 28 6.51 25.49 -29.63
CA PHE A 28 7.24 26.12 -28.52
C PHE A 28 7.32 25.30 -27.22
N ALA A 29 6.89 24.04 -27.20
CA ALA A 29 6.70 23.26 -25.99
C ALA A 29 7.93 22.45 -25.53
N ARG A 30 9.15 22.99 -25.57
CA ARG A 30 10.32 22.29 -24.95
C ARG A 30 10.12 22.09 -23.45
N SER A 31 9.49 23.02 -22.75
CA SER A 31 9.18 22.92 -21.32
C SER A 31 8.07 21.93 -21.02
N GLU A 32 7.01 21.86 -21.84
CA GLU A 32 5.91 20.91 -21.67
C GLU A 32 6.31 19.49 -22.08
N LYS A 33 7.09 19.36 -23.14
CA LYS A 33 7.66 18.06 -23.53
C LYS A 33 8.57 17.48 -22.43
N ARG A 34 9.32 18.34 -21.76
CA ARG A 34 10.14 17.96 -20.59
C ARG A 34 9.27 17.55 -19.41
N ARG A 35 8.22 18.31 -19.08
CA ARG A 35 7.25 17.96 -18.03
C ARG A 35 6.53 16.64 -18.32
N TYR A 36 6.09 16.43 -19.56
CA TYR A 36 5.43 15.19 -19.94
C TYR A 36 6.36 13.98 -19.85
N SER A 37 7.60 14.09 -20.32
CA SER A 37 8.58 13.01 -20.20
C SER A 37 8.90 12.70 -18.74
N GLU A 38 8.98 13.71 -17.90
CA GLU A 38 9.17 13.57 -16.46
C GLU A 38 7.98 12.91 -15.79
N MET A 39 6.75 13.32 -16.06
CA MET A 39 5.54 12.70 -15.53
C MET A 39 5.42 11.23 -15.98
N ARG A 40 5.77 10.91 -17.22
CA ARG A 40 5.79 9.53 -17.71
C ARG A 40 6.84 8.69 -16.99
N ARG A 41 8.04 9.23 -16.77
CA ARG A 41 9.09 8.57 -16.00
C ARG A 41 8.64 8.30 -14.56
N LEU A 42 7.95 9.26 -13.95
CA LEU A 42 7.38 9.16 -12.61
C LEU A 42 6.28 8.12 -12.51
N SER A 43 5.39 8.06 -13.51
CA SER A 43 4.34 7.04 -13.57
C SER A 43 4.93 5.65 -13.67
N ASN A 44 5.93 5.44 -14.53
CA ASN A 44 6.60 4.16 -14.66
C ASN A 44 7.30 3.77 -13.34
N LEU A 45 7.95 4.71 -12.67
CA LEU A 45 8.58 4.49 -11.37
C LEU A 45 7.54 4.10 -10.31
N ALA A 46 6.39 4.78 -10.28
CA ALA A 46 5.31 4.45 -9.36
C ALA A 46 4.77 3.04 -9.57
N ILE A 47 4.59 2.61 -10.82
CA ILE A 47 4.16 1.26 -11.18
C ILE A 47 5.20 0.23 -10.72
N MET A 48 6.48 0.48 -10.96
CA MET A 48 7.56 -0.42 -10.53
C MET A 48 7.62 -0.56 -9.01
N ILE A 49 7.52 0.54 -8.27
CA ILE A 49 7.54 0.54 -6.81
C ILE A 49 6.29 -0.19 -6.28
N ALA A 50 5.11 0.10 -6.80
CA ALA A 50 3.87 -0.58 -6.40
C ALA A 50 3.95 -2.09 -6.67
N GLY A 51 4.48 -2.50 -7.83
CA GLY A 51 4.73 -3.91 -8.16
C GLY A 51 5.72 -4.58 -7.20
N SER A 52 6.81 -3.90 -6.86
CA SER A 52 7.79 -4.41 -5.88
C SER A 52 7.20 -4.57 -4.49
N LEU A 53 6.37 -3.62 -4.03
CA LEU A 53 5.66 -3.70 -2.76
C LEU A 53 4.66 -4.86 -2.75
N HIS A 54 3.96 -5.09 -3.86
CA HIS A 54 3.03 -6.21 -4.00
C HIS A 54 3.77 -7.55 -3.97
N GLN A 55 4.86 -7.69 -4.71
CA GLN A 55 5.71 -8.89 -4.67
C GLN A 55 6.32 -9.16 -3.30
N MET A 56 6.59 -8.11 -2.51
CA MET A 56 7.10 -8.27 -1.14
C MET A 56 6.09 -8.97 -0.23
N VAL A 57 4.79 -8.77 -0.47
CA VAL A 57 3.72 -9.47 0.26
C VAL A 57 3.65 -10.94 -0.11
N GLU A 58 3.89 -11.28 -1.39
CA GLU A 58 3.82 -12.64 -1.91
C GLU A 58 5.02 -13.50 -1.52
N LYS A 59 6.15 -12.89 -1.14
CA LYS A 59 7.33 -13.64 -0.67
C LYS A 59 7.07 -14.30 0.66
N ASP A 60 7.78 -15.39 0.88
CA ASP A 60 7.69 -16.24 2.07
C ASP A 60 7.51 -15.44 3.35
N ASP A 61 6.50 -15.82 4.11
CA ASP A 61 6.17 -15.21 5.38
C ASP A 61 7.33 -15.42 6.38
N PRO A 62 8.07 -14.36 6.73
CA PRO A 62 9.20 -14.48 7.64
C PRO A 62 8.77 -14.96 9.04
N LEU A 63 7.51 -14.80 9.42
CA LEU A 63 6.97 -15.31 10.69
C LEU A 63 6.77 -16.83 10.63
N VAL A 64 6.35 -17.37 9.49
CA VAL A 64 6.22 -18.82 9.27
C VAL A 64 7.59 -19.45 9.07
N ALA A 65 8.46 -18.81 8.29
CA ALA A 65 9.82 -19.28 8.03
C ALA A 65 10.70 -19.31 9.30
N SER A 66 10.42 -18.46 10.28
CA SER A 66 11.20 -18.40 11.53
C SER A 66 10.87 -19.52 12.52
N GLY A 67 9.86 -20.37 12.24
CA GLY A 67 9.44 -21.44 13.15
C GLY A 67 8.92 -20.93 14.52
N VAL A 68 8.64 -19.64 14.62
CA VAL A 68 8.21 -18.98 15.87
C VAL A 68 6.86 -19.48 16.36
N PHE A 69 6.05 -20.00 15.41
CA PHE A 69 4.70 -20.49 15.71
C PHE A 69 4.61 -21.98 15.37
N HIS A 70 4.47 -22.81 16.40
CA HIS A 70 4.12 -24.23 16.25
C HIS A 70 2.60 -24.35 15.97
N LEU A 71 2.19 -24.07 14.74
CA LEU A 71 0.80 -24.16 14.32
C LEU A 71 0.53 -25.53 13.69
N SER A 72 -0.65 -26.08 13.93
CA SER A 72 -1.13 -27.23 13.17
C SER A 72 -1.30 -26.87 11.69
N GLU A 73 -1.28 -27.87 10.79
CA GLU A 73 -1.37 -27.62 9.35
C GLU A 73 -2.65 -26.86 8.95
N ALA A 74 -3.78 -27.15 9.60
CA ALA A 74 -5.03 -26.44 9.38
C ALA A 74 -4.97 -24.97 9.81
N LEU A 75 -4.30 -24.67 10.92
CA LEU A 75 -4.11 -23.30 11.41
C LEU A 75 -3.11 -22.52 10.54
N HIS A 76 -2.13 -23.21 9.94
CA HIS A 76 -1.18 -22.59 9.02
C HIS A 76 -1.86 -21.92 7.82
N ALA A 77 -2.87 -22.54 7.23
CA ALA A 77 -3.58 -21.99 6.09
C ALA A 77 -4.31 -20.69 6.48
N HIS A 78 -5.05 -20.70 7.60
CA HIS A 78 -5.73 -19.52 8.13
C HIS A 78 -4.75 -18.42 8.55
N PHE A 79 -3.67 -18.79 9.20
CA PHE A 79 -2.60 -17.89 9.61
C PHE A 79 -2.01 -17.18 8.39
N ARG A 80 -1.58 -17.93 7.37
CA ARG A 80 -1.01 -17.37 6.14
C ARG A 80 -1.98 -16.41 5.46
N GLN A 81 -3.23 -16.81 5.29
CA GLN A 81 -4.23 -15.96 4.65
C GLN A 81 -4.43 -14.64 5.42
N LYS A 82 -4.52 -14.71 6.75
CA LYS A 82 -4.69 -13.53 7.59
C LYS A 82 -3.44 -12.66 7.61
N VAL A 83 -2.24 -13.24 7.71
CA VAL A 83 -0.97 -12.49 7.63
C VAL A 83 -0.86 -11.79 6.30
N PHE A 84 -1.17 -12.47 5.20
CA PHE A 84 -1.13 -11.89 3.86
C PHE A 84 -2.04 -10.64 3.75
N LEU A 85 -3.28 -10.77 4.21
CA LEU A 85 -4.23 -9.65 4.25
C LEU A 85 -3.72 -8.46 5.06
N TYR A 86 -3.14 -8.74 6.24
CA TYR A 86 -2.61 -7.70 7.12
C TYR A 86 -1.33 -7.06 6.59
N ARG A 87 -0.49 -7.80 5.85
CA ARG A 87 0.67 -7.22 5.15
C ARG A 87 0.23 -6.26 4.05
N GLU A 88 -0.77 -6.62 3.25
CA GLU A 88 -1.37 -5.72 2.27
C GLU A 88 -1.90 -4.44 2.92
N ALA A 89 -2.63 -4.60 4.03
CA ALA A 89 -3.17 -3.47 4.80
C ALA A 89 -2.06 -2.61 5.43
N ASN A 90 -0.97 -3.21 5.88
CA ASN A 90 0.19 -2.52 6.47
C ASN A 90 0.91 -1.65 5.44
N ILE A 91 1.10 -2.15 4.22
CA ILE A 91 1.65 -1.37 3.11
C ILE A 91 0.72 -0.19 2.76
N LEU A 92 -0.58 -0.44 2.66
CA LEU A 92 -1.55 0.63 2.43
C LEU A 92 -1.53 1.69 3.53
N LEU A 93 -1.42 1.27 4.80
CA LEU A 93 -1.31 2.18 5.94
C LEU A 93 -0.06 3.06 5.82
N ALA A 94 1.08 2.46 5.48
CA ALA A 94 2.33 3.18 5.28
C ALA A 94 2.23 4.22 4.15
N LEU A 95 1.64 3.84 3.03
CA LEU A 95 1.40 4.73 1.89
C LEU A 95 0.42 5.86 2.22
N LEU A 96 -0.70 5.55 2.89
CA LEU A 96 -1.71 6.53 3.31
C LEU A 96 -1.12 7.58 4.26
N ASN A 97 -0.32 7.15 5.23
CA ASN A 97 0.31 8.07 6.18
C ASN A 97 1.31 8.97 5.46
N ARG A 98 2.00 8.46 4.44
CA ARG A 98 2.90 9.29 3.63
C ARG A 98 2.13 10.31 2.78
N VAL A 99 1.02 9.90 2.17
CA VAL A 99 0.15 10.80 1.41
C VAL A 99 -0.45 11.90 2.30
N LYS A 100 -0.87 11.55 3.54
CA LYS A 100 -1.42 12.54 4.49
C LYS A 100 -0.40 13.57 4.97
N THR A 101 0.88 13.22 5.05
CA THR A 101 1.96 14.12 5.48
C THR A 101 2.56 14.90 4.33
N SER A 102 2.16 14.61 3.11
CA SER A 102 2.66 15.25 1.91
C SER A 102 2.05 16.65 1.71
N ARG A 103 2.85 17.58 1.15
CA ARG A 103 2.39 18.95 0.82
C ARG A 103 2.09 19.04 -0.67
N ASP A 104 1.00 19.75 -1.02
CA ASP A 104 0.64 19.94 -2.41
C ASP A 104 1.71 20.73 -3.17
N GLY A 105 1.97 20.32 -4.42
CA GLY A 105 2.92 20.99 -5.32
C GLY A 105 4.31 20.38 -5.41
N ASN A 106 4.67 19.42 -4.57
CA ASN A 106 5.95 18.73 -4.65
C ASN A 106 5.87 17.47 -5.54
N SER A 107 6.84 17.29 -6.41
CA SER A 107 6.93 16.10 -7.27
C SER A 107 7.03 14.77 -6.49
N ALA A 108 7.61 14.81 -5.29
CA ALA A 108 7.66 13.67 -4.38
C ALA A 108 6.26 13.26 -3.90
N ASP A 109 5.43 14.24 -3.55
CA ASP A 109 4.07 14.00 -3.07
C ASP A 109 3.17 13.44 -4.16
N TRP A 110 3.33 13.94 -5.37
CA TRP A 110 2.67 13.37 -6.54
C TRP A 110 3.08 11.89 -6.74
N LEU A 111 4.36 11.57 -6.60
CA LEU A 111 4.88 10.21 -6.73
C LEU A 111 4.27 9.28 -5.67
N PHE A 112 4.18 9.71 -4.41
CA PHE A 112 3.57 8.90 -3.35
C PHE A 112 2.09 8.63 -3.60
N ARG A 113 1.32 9.64 -4.01
CA ARG A 113 -0.09 9.49 -4.39
C ARG A 113 -0.24 8.53 -5.57
N ARG A 114 0.67 8.59 -6.53
CA ARG A 114 0.65 7.68 -7.69
C ARG A 114 1.01 6.25 -7.29
N ILE A 115 2.01 6.04 -6.44
CA ILE A 115 2.36 4.71 -5.90
C ILE A 115 1.16 4.12 -5.15
N PHE A 116 0.50 4.90 -4.30
CA PHE A 116 -0.70 4.47 -3.58
C PHE A 116 -1.80 4.01 -4.55
N PHE A 117 -2.09 4.82 -5.55
CA PHE A 117 -3.11 4.49 -6.56
C PHE A 117 -2.76 3.21 -7.34
N GLU A 118 -1.51 3.06 -7.78
CA GLU A 118 -1.09 1.85 -8.51
C GLU A 118 -1.09 0.62 -7.62
N TYR A 119 -0.70 0.75 -6.35
CA TYR A 119 -0.76 -0.35 -5.40
C TYR A 119 -2.22 -0.76 -5.12
N GLU A 120 -3.11 0.20 -4.92
CA GLU A 120 -4.54 -0.05 -4.76
C GLU A 120 -5.13 -0.74 -6.00
N ARG A 121 -4.70 -0.34 -7.20
CA ARG A 121 -5.09 -0.97 -8.46
C ARG A 121 -4.59 -2.42 -8.57
N LEU A 122 -3.35 -2.69 -8.18
CA LEU A 122 -2.80 -4.05 -8.15
C LEU A 122 -3.54 -4.92 -7.11
N LEU A 123 -3.83 -4.38 -5.95
CA LEU A 123 -4.45 -5.09 -4.85
C LEU A 123 -5.91 -5.49 -5.15
N PHE A 124 -6.66 -4.61 -5.78
CA PHE A 124 -8.09 -4.80 -6.05
C PHE A 124 -8.42 -5.18 -7.50
N GLY A 125 -7.42 -5.20 -8.36
CA GLY A 125 -7.54 -5.54 -9.78
C GLY A 125 -8.26 -4.50 -10.64
N GLU A 126 -8.16 -4.65 -11.95
CA GLU A 126 -9.11 -4.07 -12.91
C GLU A 126 -10.32 -5.01 -12.95
N LEU A 127 -11.36 -4.64 -12.24
CA LEU A 127 -12.42 -5.49 -11.76
C LEU A 127 -13.32 -6.03 -12.89
N SER A 128 -13.11 -7.29 -13.22
CA SER A 128 -14.08 -8.08 -13.97
C SER A 128 -15.15 -8.73 -13.08
N ASP A 129 -14.87 -8.95 -11.79
CA ASP A 129 -15.82 -9.50 -10.82
C ASP A 129 -16.01 -8.57 -9.62
N THR A 130 -17.19 -7.94 -9.57
CA THR A 130 -17.53 -6.91 -8.58
C THR A 130 -17.73 -7.47 -7.16
N SER A 131 -18.19 -8.71 -7.01
CA SER A 131 -18.54 -9.29 -5.71
C SER A 131 -17.29 -9.68 -4.90
N THR A 132 -16.38 -10.42 -5.50
CA THR A 132 -15.13 -10.88 -4.87
C THR A 132 -14.23 -9.70 -4.49
N SER A 133 -14.15 -8.71 -5.38
CA SER A 133 -13.35 -7.53 -5.12
C SER A 133 -13.93 -6.64 -4.02
N THR A 134 -15.25 -6.56 -3.93
CA THR A 134 -15.92 -5.83 -2.85
C THR A 134 -15.65 -6.49 -1.51
N ALA A 135 -15.77 -7.82 -1.41
CA ALA A 135 -15.45 -8.58 -0.21
C ALA A 135 -13.97 -8.38 0.20
N ARG A 136 -13.04 -8.48 -0.75
CA ARG A 136 -11.61 -8.26 -0.50
C ARG A 136 -11.34 -6.83 -0.01
N ARG A 137 -11.95 -5.81 -0.62
CA ARG A 137 -11.84 -4.41 -0.17
C ARG A 137 -12.31 -4.23 1.26
N HIS A 138 -13.44 -4.83 1.63
CA HIS A 138 -13.95 -4.79 2.99
C HIS A 138 -12.96 -5.43 3.97
N SER A 139 -12.42 -6.59 3.65
CA SER A 139 -11.44 -7.28 4.49
C SER A 139 -10.15 -6.49 4.67
N VAL A 140 -9.58 -5.95 3.59
CA VAL A 140 -8.38 -5.09 3.65
C VAL A 140 -8.66 -3.82 4.44
N LYS A 141 -9.82 -3.19 4.25
CA LYS A 141 -10.21 -1.99 5.00
C LYS A 141 -10.35 -2.27 6.49
N ALA A 142 -10.96 -3.39 6.86
CA ALA A 142 -11.06 -3.81 8.26
C ALA A 142 -9.68 -4.06 8.88
N ALA A 143 -8.80 -4.77 8.19
CA ALA A 143 -7.42 -5.00 8.63
C ALA A 143 -6.62 -3.69 8.76
N LEU A 144 -6.84 -2.72 7.85
CA LEU A 144 -6.19 -1.41 7.89
C LEU A 144 -6.64 -0.59 9.11
N VAL A 145 -7.93 -0.61 9.43
CA VAL A 145 -8.47 0.06 10.62
C VAL A 145 -7.90 -0.55 11.89
N ASP A 146 -7.85 -1.87 11.95
CA ASP A 146 -7.32 -2.61 13.09
C ASP A 146 -5.81 -2.36 13.29
N LEU A 147 -5.01 -2.43 12.23
CA LEU A 147 -3.59 -2.09 12.27
C LEU A 147 -3.34 -0.63 12.67
N ASN A 148 -4.12 0.30 12.13
CA ASN A 148 -3.96 1.70 12.47
C ASN A 148 -4.22 1.97 13.95
N ALA A 149 -5.23 1.33 14.53
CA ALA A 149 -5.52 1.41 15.96
C ALA A 149 -4.38 0.82 16.81
N HIS A 150 -3.73 -0.24 16.33
CA HIS A 150 -2.58 -0.85 17.00
C HIS A 150 -1.30 -0.02 16.87
N MET A 151 -1.00 0.50 15.69
CA MET A 151 0.22 1.27 15.43
C MET A 151 0.16 2.70 15.94
N HIS A 152 -1.03 3.29 15.97
CA HIS A 152 -1.29 4.64 16.42
C HIS A 152 -2.36 4.65 17.52
N PRO A 153 -2.11 3.96 18.65
CA PRO A 153 -3.11 3.88 19.70
C PRO A 153 -3.37 5.27 20.30
N PRO A 154 -4.60 5.53 20.76
CA PRO A 154 -4.86 6.70 21.60
C PRO A 154 -3.98 6.67 22.85
N MET A 155 -3.81 7.81 23.50
CA MET A 155 -2.95 7.95 24.68
C MET A 155 -3.21 6.80 25.67
N GLY A 156 -2.16 6.05 26.01
CA GLY A 156 -2.20 4.91 26.90
C GLY A 156 -0.92 4.08 26.88
N ASN A 157 -0.95 2.95 27.58
CA ASN A 157 0.18 2.00 27.57
C ASN A 157 0.20 1.24 26.24
N ARG A 158 1.03 1.71 25.31
CA ARG A 158 1.18 1.13 23.96
C ARG A 158 1.52 -0.37 24.00
N PHE A 159 2.23 -0.80 25.02
CA PHE A 159 2.61 -2.20 25.17
C PHE A 159 1.40 -3.09 25.47
N ASP A 160 0.53 -2.67 26.36
CA ASP A 160 -0.69 -3.43 26.70
C ASP A 160 -1.65 -3.49 25.51
N ILE A 161 -1.80 -2.38 24.78
CA ILE A 161 -2.63 -2.33 23.56
C ILE A 161 -2.09 -3.30 22.50
N ALA A 162 -0.79 -3.32 22.28
CA ALA A 162 -0.13 -4.21 21.33
C ALA A 162 -0.29 -5.68 21.72
N ARG A 163 -0.14 -5.99 23.00
CA ARG A 163 -0.30 -7.34 23.55
C ARG A 163 -1.74 -7.83 23.41
N ASP A 164 -2.72 -7.01 23.76
CA ASP A 164 -4.13 -7.39 23.72
C ASP A 164 -4.63 -7.49 22.26
N TRP A 165 -4.13 -6.64 21.37
CA TRP A 165 -4.35 -6.76 19.94
C TRP A 165 -3.80 -8.08 19.38
N SER A 166 -2.56 -8.44 19.72
CA SER A 166 -1.94 -9.68 19.29
C SER A 166 -2.71 -10.90 19.78
N ARG A 167 -3.16 -10.91 21.04
CA ARG A 167 -4.01 -12.00 21.59
C ARG A 167 -5.29 -12.17 20.78
N ARG A 168 -6.03 -11.09 20.54
CA ARG A 168 -7.26 -11.14 19.73
C ARG A 168 -6.98 -11.65 18.33
N TRP A 169 -5.90 -11.18 17.72
CA TRP A 169 -5.50 -11.59 16.38
C TRP A 169 -5.31 -13.10 16.27
N PHE A 170 -4.63 -13.71 17.26
CA PHE A 170 -4.43 -15.15 17.31
C PHE A 170 -5.68 -15.92 17.68
N ALA A 171 -6.50 -15.40 18.59
CA ALA A 171 -7.79 -15.99 18.95
C ALA A 171 -8.72 -16.09 17.73
N ASP A 172 -8.74 -15.09 16.87
CA ASP A 172 -9.54 -15.07 15.63
C ASP A 172 -9.17 -16.19 14.64
N ILE A 173 -7.94 -16.72 14.71
CA ILE A 173 -7.53 -17.88 13.90
C ILE A 173 -7.63 -19.20 14.68
N GLY A 174 -8.21 -19.18 15.87
CA GLY A 174 -8.41 -20.37 16.70
C GLY A 174 -7.21 -20.77 17.55
N HIS A 175 -6.19 -19.89 17.69
CA HIS A 175 -4.98 -20.18 18.48
C HIS A 175 -4.94 -19.29 19.74
N ASN A 176 -5.37 -19.88 20.87
CA ASN A 176 -5.54 -19.14 22.13
C ASN A 176 -4.33 -19.23 23.07
N GLU A 177 -3.44 -20.19 22.86
CA GLU A 177 -2.30 -20.45 23.76
C GLU A 177 -1.01 -19.92 23.13
N ILE A 178 -0.70 -18.65 23.37
CA ILE A 178 0.55 -18.04 22.91
C ILE A 178 1.26 -17.39 24.10
N ASN A 179 2.57 -17.66 24.21
CA ASN A 179 3.36 -17.05 25.24
C ASN A 179 3.58 -15.54 25.01
N PRO A 180 3.80 -14.74 26.06
CA PRO A 180 3.97 -13.30 25.96
C PRO A 180 5.13 -12.84 25.06
N GLU A 181 6.21 -13.61 24.99
CA GLU A 181 7.36 -13.29 24.14
C GLU A 181 7.02 -13.39 22.65
N THR A 182 6.31 -14.44 22.28
CA THR A 182 5.81 -14.62 20.91
C THR A 182 4.84 -13.50 20.51
N LEU A 183 3.95 -13.09 21.42
CA LEU A 183 3.05 -11.96 21.19
C LEU A 183 3.83 -10.65 20.97
N ALA A 184 4.87 -10.42 21.78
CA ALA A 184 5.73 -9.24 21.64
C ALA A 184 6.47 -9.25 20.30
N ARG A 185 7.07 -10.38 19.91
CA ARG A 185 7.75 -10.53 18.60
C ARG A 185 6.79 -10.29 17.42
N PHE A 186 5.57 -10.78 17.52
CA PHE A 186 4.53 -10.56 16.52
C PHE A 186 4.19 -9.07 16.35
N SER A 187 4.03 -8.34 17.45
CA SER A 187 3.80 -6.89 17.40
C SER A 187 5.00 -6.14 16.80
N ILE A 188 6.24 -6.50 17.18
CA ILE A 188 7.46 -5.90 16.65
C ILE A 188 7.58 -6.14 15.13
N PHE A 189 7.18 -7.30 14.64
CA PHE A 189 7.19 -7.62 13.22
C PHE A 189 6.39 -6.58 12.41
N TRP A 190 5.18 -6.26 12.81
CA TRP A 190 4.33 -5.31 12.10
C TRP A 190 4.92 -3.89 12.06
N PHE A 191 5.48 -3.44 13.19
CA PHE A 191 6.18 -2.15 13.23
C PHE A 191 7.43 -2.13 12.36
N SER A 192 8.18 -3.23 12.34
CA SER A 192 9.39 -3.36 11.51
C SER A 192 9.06 -3.34 10.03
N GLU A 193 8.03 -4.08 9.62
CA GLU A 193 7.58 -4.10 8.23
C GLU A 193 7.06 -2.71 7.80
N TYR A 194 6.23 -2.06 8.61
CA TYR A 194 5.78 -0.69 8.37
C TYR A 194 6.95 0.27 8.17
N THR A 195 7.94 0.22 9.07
CA THR A 195 9.12 1.07 9.00
C THR A 195 9.98 0.77 7.76
N ALA A 196 10.11 -0.50 7.38
CA ALA A 196 10.82 -0.91 6.18
C ALA A 196 10.16 -0.37 4.91
N VAL A 197 8.84 -0.41 4.82
CA VAL A 197 8.09 0.19 3.71
C VAL A 197 8.32 1.70 3.66
N GLN A 198 8.24 2.41 4.78
CA GLN A 198 8.49 3.85 4.84
C GLN A 198 9.90 4.21 4.36
N LYS A 199 10.92 3.51 4.84
CA LYS A 199 12.32 3.71 4.42
C LYS A 199 12.52 3.42 2.93
N SER A 200 11.88 2.37 2.40
CA SER A 200 11.95 2.04 0.99
C SER A 200 11.34 3.13 0.11
N LEU A 201 10.22 3.70 0.54
CA LEU A 201 9.58 4.83 -0.15
C LEU A 201 10.48 6.08 -0.12
N GLU A 202 11.10 6.39 1.01
CA GLU A 202 12.03 7.51 1.15
C GLU A 202 13.27 7.35 0.28
N ALA A 203 13.87 6.15 0.26
CA ALA A 203 15.02 5.84 -0.59
C ALA A 203 14.68 5.98 -2.07
N ALA A 204 13.51 5.49 -2.51
CA ALA A 204 13.06 5.60 -3.89
C ALA A 204 12.89 7.07 -4.34
N VAL A 205 12.52 7.96 -3.43
CA VAL A 205 12.38 9.41 -3.70
C VAL A 205 13.74 10.10 -3.67
N ALA A 206 14.61 9.76 -2.70
CA ALA A 206 15.94 10.37 -2.55
C ALA A 206 16.85 10.08 -3.75
N HIS A 207 16.89 8.84 -4.26
CA HIS A 207 17.65 8.47 -5.46
C HIS A 207 17.29 9.28 -6.70
N ARG A 208 16.14 9.90 -6.69
CA ARG A 208 15.66 10.72 -7.79
C ARG A 208 16.14 12.17 -7.71
N ALA A 209 16.41 12.68 -6.52
CA ALA A 209 16.92 14.04 -6.35
C ALA A 209 18.36 14.19 -6.82
N THR A 210 19.08 13.06 -7.03
CA THR A 210 20.50 12.99 -7.42
C THR A 210 20.72 12.52 -8.87
N ALA A 211 19.68 12.15 -9.61
CA ALA A 211 19.73 11.72 -11.02
C ALA A 211 19.00 12.72 -11.95
#